data_c912d59fcad4bb7bd5ff5ecbdc0ef2c9
#
_entry.id   c912d59fcad4bb7bd5ff5ecbdc0ef2c9
#
_cell.length_a   1.000
_cell.length_b   1.000
_cell.length_c   1.000
_cell.angle_alpha   90.00
_cell.angle_beta   90.00
_cell.angle_gamma   90.00
#
_symmetry.space_group_name_H-M   'P 1'
#
loop_
_entity.id
_entity.type
_entity.pdbx_description
1 polymer ?
#
loop_
_entity_poly.entity_id
_entity_poly.type
_entity_poly.pdbx_seq_one_letter_code
_entity_poly.pdbx_strand_id
1 'polypeptide(L)'
;MAKDILYGIEARNALSRGVDKLADTVKITLGPKGRNVVLDKKFGSPLITNDGVTIAKEIELEDEAENMGAQLVKEVATKTNDAAGDGTTTATLLAQAFVREGMKNVTAGANPMVVRKGMKKAVDAAVAALVANSKKVNGSADIARVGTISAGDEVIGQLIADAMEKVTSDGVITIEESKSADTYSEVVEGMQFDRGYLSPYMATDMDKMETVYDDALILITDKKISNIQEILPLLEQIVQAGRKLLIIAEDGEGEALTTLVLNQLRGVFNCVAVKAPGFGDRRKEMLQDIAILTGGQVISSEIGLELKDASIDMLGHARQVKVNKEHTIIVGGAGNTADIQSRIGQIRNAIAETTSDFDREKLQERLAKLAGGVAVIKVGAATEAEMKEKKLRIEDALNATKAAVEEGIVAGGGTAYLNVIAEVAKLIDTVDGDEKTGVKIVIKALEEPVRQIATNAGFDGGVVVDKIMSSGKIGYGFDAYNEVYCDMMAAGIVDPTKVTRSALQNAASIASVILTTESVVADKKEETPAPAAPAAGMGGGMY
;
A
#
# COMPACT_ATOMS: atom_id res chain seq x y z
N MET A 1 31.64 14.04 7.91
CA MET A 1 30.73 14.94 8.62
C MET A 1 30.86 14.70 10.11
N ALA A 2 30.85 15.76 10.94
CA ALA A 2 30.80 15.61 12.40
C ALA A 2 29.43 15.05 12.80
N LYS A 3 29.39 14.26 13.89
CA LYS A 3 28.15 13.70 14.45
C LYS A 3 27.76 14.46 15.70
N ASP A 4 26.49 14.66 15.88
CA ASP A 4 25.88 15.08 17.13
C ASP A 4 25.36 13.84 17.85
N ILE A 5 25.66 13.69 19.15
CA ILE A 5 25.33 12.48 19.88
C ILE A 5 24.54 12.87 21.13
N LEU A 6 23.30 12.45 21.18
CA LEU A 6 22.42 12.61 22.32
C LEU A 6 22.35 11.31 23.13
N TYR A 7 22.23 11.43 24.45
CA TYR A 7 22.16 10.27 25.35
C TYR A 7 20.96 10.36 26.30
N GLY A 8 20.55 9.21 26.79
CA GLY A 8 19.60 9.07 27.88
C GLY A 8 18.29 9.79 27.61
N ILE A 9 17.90 10.67 28.53
CA ILE A 9 16.62 11.37 28.49
C ILE A 9 16.53 12.37 27.32
N GLU A 10 17.63 12.98 26.92
CA GLU A 10 17.64 13.94 25.79
C GLU A 10 17.35 13.21 24.47
N ALA A 11 18.00 12.07 24.23
CA ALA A 11 17.77 11.24 23.06
C ALA A 11 16.32 10.76 22.99
N ARG A 12 15.80 10.23 24.11
CA ARG A 12 14.42 9.76 24.20
C ARG A 12 13.38 10.87 23.98
N ASN A 13 13.62 12.04 24.56
CA ASN A 13 12.72 13.18 24.39
C ASN A 13 12.73 13.70 22.95
N ALA A 14 13.88 13.75 22.29
CA ALA A 14 13.97 14.16 20.88
C ALA A 14 13.19 13.19 19.98
N LEU A 15 13.41 11.87 20.12
CA LEU A 15 12.66 10.86 19.39
C LEU A 15 11.15 10.98 19.64
N SER A 16 10.73 11.14 20.92
CA SER A 16 9.31 11.26 21.27
C SER A 16 8.66 12.50 20.64
N ARG A 17 9.36 13.65 20.62
CA ARG A 17 8.85 14.86 19.94
C ARG A 17 8.67 14.65 18.44
N GLY A 18 9.58 13.92 17.80
CA GLY A 18 9.45 13.55 16.40
C GLY A 18 8.24 12.67 16.12
N VAL A 19 8.06 11.63 16.96
CA VAL A 19 6.86 10.76 16.92
C VAL A 19 5.59 11.58 17.09
N ASP A 20 5.58 12.51 18.05
CA ASP A 20 4.41 13.33 18.34
C ASP A 20 4.07 14.27 17.18
N LYS A 21 5.05 14.96 16.61
CA LYS A 21 4.84 15.88 15.49
C LYS A 21 4.21 15.18 14.27
N LEU A 22 4.72 13.99 13.92
CA LEU A 22 4.16 13.22 12.82
C LEU A 22 2.76 12.70 13.16
N ALA A 23 2.61 12.02 14.29
CA ALA A 23 1.35 11.39 14.64
C ALA A 23 0.22 12.40 14.92
N ASP A 24 0.53 13.56 15.52
CA ASP A 24 -0.45 14.62 15.76
C ASP A 24 -0.95 15.23 14.43
N THR A 25 -0.12 15.25 13.39
CA THR A 25 -0.53 15.69 12.06
C THR A 25 -1.43 14.66 11.37
N VAL A 26 -1.13 13.37 11.53
CA VAL A 26 -1.86 12.28 10.84
C VAL A 26 -3.19 11.97 11.54
N LYS A 27 -3.23 11.88 12.88
CA LYS A 27 -4.40 11.38 13.63
C LYS A 27 -5.67 12.23 13.51
N ILE A 28 -5.55 13.50 13.07
CA ILE A 28 -6.72 14.38 12.84
C ILE A 28 -7.59 13.91 11.69
N THR A 29 -7.07 13.01 10.83
CA THR A 29 -7.81 12.47 9.70
C THR A 29 -8.66 11.24 10.07
N LEU A 30 -8.50 10.69 11.29
CA LEU A 30 -9.11 9.44 11.70
C LEU A 30 -10.62 9.57 11.94
N GLY A 31 -11.37 8.62 11.39
CA GLY A 31 -12.80 8.47 11.60
C GLY A 31 -13.69 9.34 10.70
N PRO A 32 -15.04 9.17 10.80
CA PRO A 32 -15.98 9.79 9.86
C PRO A 32 -16.06 11.33 9.95
N LYS A 33 -15.58 11.93 11.04
CA LYS A 33 -15.43 13.39 11.21
C LYS A 33 -13.97 13.82 11.19
N GLY A 34 -13.07 12.96 10.68
CA GLY A 34 -11.70 13.31 10.39
C GLY A 34 -11.58 14.44 9.36
N ARG A 35 -10.47 15.17 9.39
CA ARG A 35 -10.22 16.33 8.54
C ARG A 35 -9.05 16.08 7.62
N ASN A 36 -9.04 16.77 6.50
CA ASN A 36 -7.94 16.69 5.54
C ASN A 36 -6.73 17.50 6.01
N VAL A 37 -5.56 17.07 5.53
CA VAL A 37 -4.30 17.79 5.63
C VAL A 37 -3.95 18.35 4.25
N VAL A 38 -3.38 19.55 4.23
CA VAL A 38 -2.88 20.19 3.00
C VAL A 38 -1.37 20.02 2.98
N LEU A 39 -0.87 19.40 1.92
CA LEU A 39 0.56 19.14 1.70
C LEU A 39 1.08 20.07 0.61
N ASP A 40 2.18 20.76 0.89
CA ASP A 40 2.87 21.56 -0.11
C ASP A 40 3.55 20.65 -1.15
N LYS A 41 3.52 21.07 -2.40
CA LYS A 41 4.21 20.37 -3.49
C LYS A 41 5.15 21.35 -4.19
N LYS A 42 6.39 20.94 -4.38
CA LYS A 42 7.41 21.77 -5.08
C LYS A 42 6.98 22.18 -6.49
N PHE A 43 6.13 21.36 -7.11
CA PHE A 43 5.57 21.61 -8.44
C PHE A 43 4.08 21.25 -8.44
N GLY A 44 3.25 22.11 -9.02
CA GLY A 44 1.81 21.91 -9.13
C GLY A 44 1.02 22.50 -7.97
N SER A 45 -0.24 22.08 -7.83
CA SER A 45 -1.12 22.50 -6.75
C SER A 45 -0.85 21.76 -5.45
N PRO A 46 -1.09 22.36 -4.28
CA PRO A 46 -1.05 21.65 -3.00
C PRO A 46 -1.95 20.41 -3.04
N LEU A 47 -1.50 19.31 -2.42
CA LEU A 47 -2.30 18.11 -2.29
C LEU A 47 -3.14 18.17 -1.02
N ILE A 48 -4.43 17.96 -1.16
CA ILE A 48 -5.37 17.83 -0.03
C ILE A 48 -5.67 16.34 0.11
N THR A 49 -5.40 15.78 1.29
CA THR A 49 -5.60 14.35 1.53
C THR A 49 -5.90 14.05 3.00
N ASN A 50 -6.56 12.93 3.26
CA ASN A 50 -6.73 12.31 4.57
C ASN A 50 -5.98 10.95 4.67
N ASP A 51 -5.29 10.53 3.63
CA ASP A 51 -4.49 9.31 3.65
C ASP A 51 -3.26 9.45 4.54
N GLY A 52 -3.20 8.61 5.59
CA GLY A 52 -2.17 8.67 6.62
C GLY A 52 -0.76 8.39 6.10
N VAL A 53 -0.58 7.46 5.15
CA VAL A 53 0.75 7.15 4.62
C VAL A 53 1.28 8.27 3.73
N THR A 54 0.43 8.87 2.90
CA THR A 54 0.79 10.02 2.07
C THR A 54 1.21 11.21 2.94
N ILE A 55 0.45 11.50 4.00
CA ILE A 55 0.81 12.57 4.95
C ILE A 55 2.15 12.25 5.65
N ALA A 56 2.30 11.02 6.16
CA ALA A 56 3.51 10.63 6.87
C ALA A 56 4.78 10.71 6.00
N LYS A 57 4.67 10.37 4.71
CA LYS A 57 5.80 10.42 3.76
C LYS A 57 6.32 11.84 3.51
N GLU A 58 5.46 12.85 3.56
CA GLU A 58 5.83 14.26 3.32
C GLU A 58 6.42 14.95 4.56
N ILE A 59 6.32 14.33 5.75
CA ILE A 59 6.83 14.96 6.97
C ILE A 59 8.34 14.75 7.08
N GLU A 60 9.05 15.86 7.08
CA GLU A 60 10.48 15.97 7.33
C GLU A 60 10.72 17.11 8.33
N LEU A 61 11.46 16.82 9.40
CA LEU A 61 11.67 17.78 10.48
C LEU A 61 13.05 18.40 10.40
N GLU A 62 13.15 19.64 10.81
CA GLU A 62 14.39 20.41 10.75
C GLU A 62 15.45 19.90 11.75
N ASP A 63 15.02 19.45 12.93
CA ASP A 63 15.88 18.83 13.94
C ASP A 63 16.11 17.36 13.58
N GLU A 64 17.36 16.99 13.32
CA GLU A 64 17.73 15.65 12.85
C GLU A 64 17.37 14.54 13.85
N ALA A 65 17.48 14.80 15.16
CA ALA A 65 17.14 13.81 16.19
C ALA A 65 15.62 13.61 16.31
N GLU A 66 14.85 14.70 16.20
CA GLU A 66 13.39 14.62 16.12
C GLU A 66 12.96 13.94 14.82
N ASN A 67 13.62 14.28 13.70
CA ASN A 67 13.34 13.67 12.40
C ASN A 67 13.53 12.16 12.42
N MET A 68 14.54 11.63 13.13
CA MET A 68 14.70 10.18 13.31
C MET A 68 13.47 9.55 13.97
N GLY A 69 12.88 10.21 14.98
CA GLY A 69 11.63 9.75 15.60
C GLY A 69 10.46 9.74 14.63
N ALA A 70 10.33 10.80 13.83
CA ALA A 70 9.32 10.88 12.77
C ALA A 70 9.51 9.79 11.71
N GLN A 71 10.75 9.57 11.24
CA GLN A 71 11.07 8.54 10.23
C GLN A 71 10.72 7.12 10.72
N LEU A 72 10.94 6.80 12.00
CA LEU A 72 10.56 5.51 12.57
C LEU A 72 9.03 5.29 12.55
N VAL A 73 8.24 6.33 12.84
CA VAL A 73 6.77 6.23 12.74
C VAL A 73 6.28 6.24 11.29
N LYS A 74 6.97 6.96 10.39
CA LYS A 74 6.74 6.87 8.95
C LYS A 74 6.91 5.43 8.45
N GLU A 75 7.88 4.68 8.97
CA GLU A 75 8.04 3.26 8.65
C GLU A 75 6.83 2.44 9.09
N VAL A 76 6.22 2.75 10.27
CA VAL A 76 4.98 2.08 10.72
C VAL A 76 3.84 2.25 9.69
N ALA A 77 3.61 3.49 9.24
CA ALA A 77 2.59 3.78 8.24
C ALA A 77 2.87 3.04 6.91
N THR A 78 4.11 3.09 6.43
CA THR A 78 4.53 2.44 5.18
C THR A 78 4.37 0.92 5.26
N LYS A 79 4.85 0.27 6.34
CA LYS A 79 4.72 -1.18 6.51
C LYS A 79 3.28 -1.65 6.65
N THR A 80 2.42 -0.83 7.26
CA THR A 80 0.99 -1.13 7.36
C THR A 80 0.31 -1.02 6.01
N ASN A 81 0.66 0.00 5.23
CA ASN A 81 0.21 0.13 3.85
C ASN A 81 0.65 -1.05 2.98
N ASP A 82 1.92 -1.46 3.05
CA ASP A 82 2.46 -2.59 2.28
C ASP A 82 1.74 -3.92 2.64
N ALA A 83 1.38 -4.11 3.91
CA ALA A 83 0.77 -5.35 4.38
C ALA A 83 -0.74 -5.44 4.13
N ALA A 84 -1.46 -4.33 4.27
CA ALA A 84 -2.92 -4.30 4.30
C ALA A 84 -3.57 -3.24 3.39
N GLY A 85 -2.79 -2.29 2.88
CA GLY A 85 -3.25 -1.23 1.99
C GLY A 85 -4.15 -0.18 2.63
N ASP A 86 -4.39 -0.27 3.94
CA ASP A 86 -5.22 0.64 4.74
C ASP A 86 -4.77 0.61 6.20
N GLY A 87 -5.37 1.46 7.07
CA GLY A 87 -5.11 1.49 8.51
C GLY A 87 -3.84 2.23 8.93
N THR A 88 -3.24 2.99 8.04
CA THR A 88 -1.99 3.72 8.25
C THR A 88 -2.11 4.79 9.35
N THR A 89 -3.22 5.49 9.40
CA THR A 89 -3.54 6.47 10.46
C THR A 89 -3.68 5.80 11.83
N THR A 90 -4.39 4.68 11.90
CA THR A 90 -4.55 3.91 13.15
C THR A 90 -3.21 3.36 13.63
N ALA A 91 -2.38 2.85 12.74
CA ALA A 91 -1.05 2.34 13.07
C ALA A 91 -0.13 3.45 13.64
N THR A 92 -0.16 4.62 13.02
CA THR A 92 0.59 5.82 13.46
C THR A 92 0.14 6.28 14.85
N LEU A 93 -1.17 6.33 15.10
CA LEU A 93 -1.76 6.68 16.38
C LEU A 93 -1.37 5.68 17.49
N LEU A 94 -1.47 4.38 17.19
CA LEU A 94 -1.08 3.32 18.13
C LEU A 94 0.41 3.39 18.47
N ALA A 95 1.28 3.66 17.48
CA ALA A 95 2.71 3.84 17.71
C ALA A 95 2.97 5.01 18.67
N GLN A 96 2.30 6.15 18.48
CA GLN A 96 2.37 7.29 19.39
C GLN A 96 1.92 6.90 20.80
N ALA A 97 0.78 6.20 20.92
CA ALA A 97 0.24 5.77 22.20
C ALA A 97 1.22 4.86 22.96
N PHE A 98 1.79 3.86 22.28
CA PHE A 98 2.80 2.99 22.85
C PHE A 98 4.04 3.75 23.32
N VAL A 99 4.55 4.65 22.49
CA VAL A 99 5.73 5.46 22.85
C VAL A 99 5.41 6.37 24.03
N ARG A 100 4.31 7.10 24.03
CA ARG A 100 3.92 8.00 25.13
C ARG A 100 3.74 7.25 26.45
N GLU A 101 3.00 6.15 26.46
CA GLU A 101 2.78 5.35 27.67
C GLU A 101 4.06 4.62 28.11
N GLY A 102 4.83 4.10 27.17
CA GLY A 102 6.11 3.44 27.44
C GLY A 102 7.15 4.39 28.03
N MET A 103 7.32 5.59 27.46
CA MET A 103 8.28 6.60 27.94
C MET A 103 7.99 7.07 29.36
N LYS A 104 6.72 7.19 29.76
CA LYS A 104 6.36 7.51 31.15
C LYS A 104 6.95 6.49 32.14
N ASN A 105 6.85 5.20 31.82
CA ASN A 105 7.30 4.12 32.66
C ASN A 105 8.84 3.94 32.61
N VAL A 106 9.45 4.06 31.44
CA VAL A 106 10.92 3.98 31.27
C VAL A 106 11.60 5.15 32.00
N THR A 107 11.05 6.36 31.90
CA THR A 107 11.56 7.53 32.64
C THR A 107 11.39 7.35 34.15
N ALA A 108 10.36 6.64 34.58
CA ALA A 108 10.16 6.29 36.01
C ALA A 108 11.08 5.16 36.51
N GLY A 109 11.94 4.60 35.64
CA GLY A 109 12.96 3.60 36.01
C GLY A 109 12.62 2.15 35.61
N ALA A 110 11.55 1.91 34.88
CA ALA A 110 11.26 0.57 34.36
C ALA A 110 12.32 0.12 33.34
N ASN A 111 12.71 -1.16 33.38
CA ASN A 111 13.67 -1.72 32.45
C ASN A 111 13.04 -1.89 31.05
N PRO A 112 13.47 -1.13 30.03
CA PRO A 112 12.83 -1.14 28.73
C PRO A 112 12.90 -2.50 28.03
N MET A 113 13.93 -3.30 28.29
CA MET A 113 14.07 -4.65 27.69
C MET A 113 13.05 -5.64 28.29
N VAL A 114 12.67 -5.46 29.55
CA VAL A 114 11.64 -6.28 30.21
C VAL A 114 10.24 -5.79 29.83
N VAL A 115 10.02 -4.47 29.81
CA VAL A 115 8.78 -3.85 29.30
C VAL A 115 8.48 -4.34 27.89
N ARG A 116 9.46 -4.36 26.98
CA ARG A 116 9.33 -4.88 25.61
C ARG A 116 8.82 -6.32 25.57
N LYS A 117 9.28 -7.21 26.49
CA LYS A 117 8.78 -8.58 26.56
C LYS A 117 7.30 -8.64 26.94
N GLY A 118 6.89 -7.82 27.91
CA GLY A 118 5.49 -7.70 28.30
C GLY A 118 4.61 -7.16 27.20
N MET A 119 5.07 -6.11 26.52
CA MET A 119 4.36 -5.56 25.34
C MET A 119 4.19 -6.62 24.26
N LYS A 120 5.25 -7.38 23.92
CA LYS A 120 5.16 -8.43 22.91
C LYS A 120 4.11 -9.48 23.26
N LYS A 121 4.12 -10.02 24.49
CA LYS A 121 3.11 -11.00 24.95
C LYS A 121 1.68 -10.44 24.85
N ALA A 122 1.49 -9.20 25.25
CA ALA A 122 0.19 -8.53 25.22
C ALA A 122 -0.32 -8.31 23.79
N VAL A 123 0.56 -7.91 22.87
CA VAL A 123 0.23 -7.74 21.45
C VAL A 123 -0.09 -9.07 20.81
N ASP A 124 0.71 -10.12 21.05
CA ASP A 124 0.46 -11.46 20.54
C ASP A 124 -0.93 -11.98 20.99
N ALA A 125 -1.29 -11.76 22.27
CA ALA A 125 -2.61 -12.11 22.80
C ALA A 125 -3.76 -11.27 22.19
N ALA A 126 -3.54 -9.96 22.02
CA ALA A 126 -4.51 -9.07 21.39
C ALA A 126 -4.78 -9.49 19.94
N VAL A 127 -3.73 -9.79 19.18
CA VAL A 127 -3.84 -10.26 17.78
C VAL A 127 -4.58 -11.58 17.72
N ALA A 128 -4.26 -12.55 18.58
CA ALA A 128 -4.96 -13.83 18.63
C ALA A 128 -6.45 -13.64 18.93
N ALA A 129 -6.80 -12.73 19.86
CA ALA A 129 -8.19 -12.41 20.17
C ALA A 129 -8.92 -11.67 19.04
N LEU A 130 -8.24 -10.75 18.33
CA LEU A 130 -8.77 -10.09 17.13
C LEU A 130 -9.12 -11.10 16.05
N VAL A 131 -8.21 -12.02 15.74
CA VAL A 131 -8.44 -13.10 14.76
C VAL A 131 -9.57 -14.04 15.20
N ALA A 132 -9.65 -14.39 16.49
CA ALA A 132 -10.71 -15.23 17.03
C ALA A 132 -12.11 -14.56 16.93
N ASN A 133 -12.17 -13.24 17.03
CA ASN A 133 -13.40 -12.45 16.92
C ASN A 133 -13.77 -12.12 15.46
N SER A 134 -12.92 -12.46 14.50
CA SER A 134 -13.14 -12.18 13.08
C SER A 134 -14.32 -12.98 12.54
N LYS A 135 -15.14 -12.34 11.70
CA LYS A 135 -16.21 -12.97 10.93
C LYS A 135 -15.86 -12.94 9.44
N LYS A 136 -16.08 -14.05 8.76
CA LYS A 136 -15.90 -14.12 7.31
C LYS A 136 -16.88 -13.18 6.60
N VAL A 137 -16.41 -12.55 5.54
CA VAL A 137 -17.22 -11.75 4.63
C VAL A 137 -18.22 -12.66 3.90
N ASN A 138 -19.49 -12.32 3.92
CA ASN A 138 -20.57 -13.08 3.31
C ASN A 138 -21.23 -12.26 2.17
N GLY A 139 -20.67 -12.39 0.97
CA GLY A 139 -21.26 -11.82 -0.24
C GLY A 139 -21.02 -10.31 -0.42
N SER A 140 -21.66 -9.78 -1.46
CA SER A 140 -21.48 -8.41 -1.95
C SER A 140 -21.86 -7.33 -0.93
N ALA A 141 -22.87 -7.60 -0.09
CA ALA A 141 -23.34 -6.64 0.91
C ALA A 141 -22.28 -6.32 1.99
N ASP A 142 -21.52 -7.31 2.46
CA ASP A 142 -20.46 -7.07 3.44
C ASP A 142 -19.27 -6.36 2.78
N ILE A 143 -18.96 -6.68 1.52
CA ILE A 143 -17.93 -5.99 0.73
C ILE A 143 -18.31 -4.52 0.58
N ALA A 144 -19.57 -4.22 0.21
CA ALA A 144 -20.06 -2.85 0.10
C ALA A 144 -19.94 -2.08 1.43
N ARG A 145 -20.24 -2.71 2.56
CA ARG A 145 -20.09 -2.09 3.90
C ARG A 145 -18.64 -1.73 4.19
N VAL A 146 -17.70 -2.64 3.97
CA VAL A 146 -16.26 -2.38 4.15
C VAL A 146 -15.82 -1.23 3.27
N GLY A 147 -16.16 -1.27 1.97
CA GLY A 147 -15.85 -0.21 1.03
C GLY A 147 -16.45 1.15 1.42
N THR A 148 -17.70 1.16 1.90
CA THR A 148 -18.37 2.37 2.38
C THR A 148 -17.68 2.97 3.60
N ILE A 149 -17.29 2.14 4.58
CA ILE A 149 -16.61 2.63 5.79
C ILE A 149 -15.23 3.21 5.46
N SER A 150 -14.45 2.51 4.63
CA SER A 150 -13.11 2.97 4.25
C SER A 150 -13.16 4.21 3.35
N ALA A 151 -14.07 4.25 2.35
CA ALA A 151 -14.23 5.41 1.47
C ALA A 151 -14.98 6.58 2.11
N GLY A 152 -15.76 6.35 3.18
CA GLY A 152 -16.71 7.33 3.71
C GLY A 152 -17.85 7.69 2.73
N ASP A 153 -18.14 6.81 1.75
CA ASP A 153 -19.08 7.05 0.66
C ASP A 153 -19.76 5.74 0.24
N GLU A 154 -21.08 5.68 0.37
CA GLU A 154 -21.87 4.49 0.05
C GLU A 154 -21.85 4.14 -1.45
N VAL A 155 -21.81 5.16 -2.31
CA VAL A 155 -21.75 4.96 -3.77
C VAL A 155 -20.43 4.29 -4.17
N ILE A 156 -19.33 4.70 -3.55
CA ILE A 156 -18.02 4.09 -3.78
C ILE A 156 -18.00 2.64 -3.25
N GLY A 157 -18.54 2.40 -2.06
CA GLY A 157 -18.63 1.06 -1.49
C GLY A 157 -19.40 0.10 -2.38
N GLN A 158 -20.56 0.52 -2.90
CA GLN A 158 -21.35 -0.29 -3.83
C GLN A 158 -20.61 -0.52 -5.15
N LEU A 159 -19.95 0.50 -5.68
CA LEU A 159 -19.18 0.39 -6.92
C LEU A 159 -18.04 -0.64 -6.82
N ILE A 160 -17.35 -0.68 -5.67
CA ILE A 160 -16.30 -1.67 -5.41
C ILE A 160 -16.90 -3.06 -5.31
N ALA A 161 -18.03 -3.23 -4.60
CA ALA A 161 -18.71 -4.51 -4.47
C ALA A 161 -19.17 -5.04 -5.85
N ASP A 162 -19.78 -4.19 -6.66
CA ASP A 162 -20.21 -4.53 -8.03
C ASP A 162 -19.01 -4.90 -8.93
N ALA A 163 -17.88 -4.21 -8.77
CA ALA A 163 -16.66 -4.53 -9.50
C ALA A 163 -16.08 -5.90 -9.09
N MET A 164 -16.09 -6.20 -7.78
CA MET A 164 -15.63 -7.50 -7.25
C MET A 164 -16.55 -8.66 -7.66
N GLU A 165 -17.84 -8.41 -7.77
CA GLU A 165 -18.80 -9.44 -8.23
C GLU A 165 -18.66 -9.76 -9.72
N LYS A 166 -18.33 -8.75 -10.54
CA LYS A 166 -18.17 -8.91 -11.99
C LYS A 166 -16.90 -9.66 -12.38
N VAL A 167 -15.86 -9.58 -11.57
CA VAL A 167 -14.62 -10.34 -11.78
C VAL A 167 -14.64 -11.59 -10.91
N THR A 168 -13.97 -12.65 -11.33
CA THR A 168 -13.84 -13.88 -10.53
C THR A 168 -13.05 -13.60 -9.23
N SER A 169 -13.02 -14.57 -8.30
CA SER A 169 -12.26 -14.46 -7.04
C SER A 169 -10.79 -14.04 -7.23
N ASP A 170 -10.22 -14.42 -8.37
CA ASP A 170 -8.84 -14.09 -8.77
C ASP A 170 -8.78 -12.88 -9.72
N GLY A 171 -9.92 -12.20 -9.93
CA GLY A 171 -10.05 -11.06 -10.83
C GLY A 171 -9.37 -9.82 -10.28
N VAL A 172 -8.85 -9.02 -11.19
CA VAL A 172 -8.10 -7.81 -10.88
C VAL A 172 -8.99 -6.59 -10.98
N ILE A 173 -8.88 -5.69 -10.02
CA ILE A 173 -9.52 -4.38 -10.05
C ILE A 173 -8.44 -3.31 -10.09
N THR A 174 -8.50 -2.44 -11.09
CA THR A 174 -7.63 -1.28 -11.24
C THR A 174 -8.42 0.02 -11.17
N ILE A 175 -7.73 1.12 -10.88
CA ILE A 175 -8.33 2.44 -10.79
C ILE A 175 -7.65 3.33 -11.83
N GLU A 176 -8.47 3.94 -12.67
CA GLU A 176 -8.02 4.87 -13.73
C GLU A 176 -8.79 6.19 -13.63
N GLU A 177 -8.22 7.24 -14.19
CA GLU A 177 -8.91 8.52 -14.30
C GLU A 177 -9.96 8.47 -15.41
N SER A 178 -11.16 8.99 -15.10
CA SER A 178 -12.22 9.17 -16.09
C SER A 178 -11.98 10.44 -16.91
N LYS A 179 -12.40 10.42 -18.17
CA LYS A 179 -12.45 11.63 -19.00
C LYS A 179 -13.69 12.49 -18.74
N SER A 180 -14.65 11.98 -17.95
CA SER A 180 -15.86 12.67 -17.55
C SER A 180 -15.85 12.92 -16.03
N ALA A 181 -16.80 13.71 -15.54
CA ALA A 181 -16.98 13.94 -14.10
C ALA A 181 -17.57 12.71 -13.36
N ASP A 182 -18.06 11.70 -14.10
CA ASP A 182 -18.71 10.54 -13.52
C ASP A 182 -17.70 9.48 -13.08
N THR A 183 -17.99 8.83 -11.95
CA THR A 183 -17.27 7.67 -11.46
C THR A 183 -18.09 6.42 -11.75
N TYR A 184 -17.50 5.44 -12.43
CA TYR A 184 -18.16 4.20 -12.84
C TYR A 184 -17.17 3.03 -12.95
N SER A 185 -17.68 1.81 -13.02
CA SER A 185 -16.87 0.61 -13.27
C SER A 185 -17.20 -0.04 -14.60
N GLU A 186 -16.17 -0.48 -15.29
CA GLU A 186 -16.26 -1.29 -16.51
C GLU A 186 -15.40 -2.54 -16.38
N VAL A 187 -15.76 -3.62 -17.07
CA VAL A 187 -14.91 -4.80 -17.19
C VAL A 187 -14.31 -4.81 -18.58
N VAL A 188 -13.01 -4.98 -18.65
CA VAL A 188 -12.26 -5.02 -19.90
C VAL A 188 -11.42 -6.29 -19.98
N GLU A 189 -11.06 -6.67 -21.19
CA GLU A 189 -10.12 -7.76 -21.41
C GLU A 189 -8.76 -7.40 -20.83
N GLY A 190 -8.17 -8.32 -20.08
CA GLY A 190 -6.92 -8.08 -19.39
C GLY A 190 -6.52 -9.24 -18.48
N MET A 191 -5.32 -9.20 -17.97
CA MET A 191 -4.84 -10.20 -17.02
C MET A 191 -3.78 -9.65 -16.08
N GLN A 192 -3.64 -10.31 -14.93
CA GLN A 192 -2.51 -10.13 -14.02
C GLN A 192 -1.67 -11.40 -13.96
N PHE A 193 -0.36 -11.23 -13.80
CA PHE A 193 0.54 -12.32 -13.45
C PHE A 193 1.58 -11.89 -12.41
N ASP A 194 2.06 -12.87 -11.63
CA ASP A 194 2.87 -12.66 -10.43
C ASP A 194 4.36 -12.53 -10.80
N ARG A 195 4.69 -11.52 -11.58
CA ARG A 195 6.05 -11.09 -11.92
C ARG A 195 6.08 -9.58 -11.99
N GLY A 196 7.00 -8.97 -11.25
CA GLY A 196 7.24 -7.54 -11.27
C GLY A 196 8.45 -7.14 -12.11
N TYR A 197 8.83 -5.89 -12.02
CA TYR A 197 9.95 -5.33 -12.79
C TYR A 197 11.29 -5.99 -12.41
N LEU A 198 12.20 -6.08 -13.38
CA LEU A 198 13.55 -6.62 -13.18
C LEU A 198 14.46 -5.70 -12.35
N SER A 199 14.16 -4.40 -12.30
CA SER A 199 14.91 -3.42 -11.53
C SER A 199 13.99 -2.37 -10.93
N PRO A 200 14.17 -2.02 -9.64
CA PRO A 200 13.41 -0.93 -9.00
C PRO A 200 13.57 0.42 -9.70
N TYR A 201 14.69 0.64 -10.38
CA TYR A 201 14.97 1.86 -11.16
C TYR A 201 14.11 2.00 -12.43
N MET A 202 13.31 0.99 -12.76
CA MET A 202 12.32 1.06 -13.82
C MET A 202 10.98 1.64 -13.36
N ALA A 203 10.78 1.84 -12.05
CA ALA A 203 9.59 2.49 -11.53
C ALA A 203 9.52 3.95 -11.99
N THR A 204 8.34 4.35 -12.49
CA THR A 204 8.05 5.74 -12.90
C THR A 204 7.48 6.57 -11.76
N ASP A 205 6.79 5.92 -10.85
CA ASP A 205 6.33 6.47 -9.57
C ASP A 205 7.17 5.85 -8.45
N MET A 206 8.09 6.64 -7.91
CA MET A 206 9.02 6.18 -6.86
C MET A 206 8.34 6.10 -5.49
N ASP A 207 7.25 6.82 -5.28
CA ASP A 207 6.52 6.79 -4.01
C ASP A 207 5.70 5.50 -3.86
N LYS A 208 5.09 5.06 -4.97
CA LYS A 208 4.35 3.79 -5.05
C LYS A 208 5.19 2.61 -5.51
N MET A 209 6.43 2.87 -5.96
CA MET A 209 7.30 1.86 -6.59
C MET A 209 6.60 1.12 -7.73
N GLU A 210 5.94 1.87 -8.60
CA GLU A 210 5.15 1.37 -9.72
C GLU A 210 5.52 2.03 -11.04
N THR A 211 5.29 1.31 -12.13
CA THR A 211 5.33 1.83 -13.50
C THR A 211 3.93 1.74 -14.08
N VAL A 212 3.41 2.86 -14.59
CA VAL A 212 2.13 2.91 -15.29
C VAL A 212 2.35 3.47 -16.68
N TYR A 213 2.09 2.65 -17.69
CA TYR A 213 2.20 3.05 -19.09
C TYR A 213 0.83 2.95 -19.78
N ASP A 214 0.33 4.08 -20.24
CA ASP A 214 -0.81 4.12 -21.14
C ASP A 214 -0.34 3.91 -22.58
N ASP A 215 -1.16 3.22 -23.38
CA ASP A 215 -0.93 2.94 -24.79
C ASP A 215 0.41 2.22 -25.07
N ALA A 216 0.66 1.16 -24.29
CA ALA A 216 1.94 0.46 -24.28
C ALA A 216 2.02 -0.62 -25.36
N LEU A 217 3.19 -0.72 -25.99
CA LEU A 217 3.59 -1.87 -26.79
C LEU A 217 4.15 -2.98 -25.88
N ILE A 218 4.01 -4.24 -26.27
CA ILE A 218 4.42 -5.38 -25.46
C ILE A 218 5.26 -6.33 -26.32
N LEU A 219 6.54 -6.45 -25.97
CA LEU A 219 7.43 -7.46 -26.53
C LEU A 219 7.32 -8.74 -25.68
N ILE A 220 7.00 -9.86 -26.32
CA ILE A 220 6.80 -11.14 -25.64
C ILE A 220 7.81 -12.15 -26.21
N THR A 221 8.68 -12.70 -25.35
CA THR A 221 9.68 -13.68 -25.76
C THR A 221 9.93 -14.74 -24.69
N ASP A 222 10.21 -15.94 -25.09
CA ASP A 222 10.68 -17.04 -24.24
C ASP A 222 12.20 -17.06 -24.07
N LYS A 223 12.91 -16.10 -24.68
CA LYS A 223 14.37 -15.95 -24.60
C LYS A 223 14.79 -15.06 -23.46
N LYS A 224 16.04 -15.25 -23.05
CA LYS A 224 16.74 -14.27 -22.19
C LYS A 224 17.28 -13.13 -23.05
N ILE A 225 17.18 -11.91 -22.51
CA ILE A 225 17.76 -10.71 -23.14
C ILE A 225 18.98 -10.31 -22.33
N SER A 226 20.16 -10.68 -22.78
CA SER A 226 21.45 -10.33 -22.16
C SER A 226 22.26 -9.34 -23.00
N ASN A 227 22.07 -9.34 -24.32
CA ASN A 227 22.74 -8.47 -25.27
C ASN A 227 21.74 -7.49 -25.87
N ILE A 228 21.97 -6.18 -25.67
CA ILE A 228 21.08 -5.13 -26.18
C ILE A 228 21.04 -5.09 -27.73
N GLN A 229 22.11 -5.51 -28.40
CA GLN A 229 22.22 -5.51 -29.87
C GLN A 229 21.14 -6.37 -30.55
N GLU A 230 20.63 -7.41 -29.85
CA GLU A 230 19.60 -8.29 -30.39
C GLU A 230 18.24 -7.60 -30.54
N ILE A 231 17.95 -6.60 -29.72
CA ILE A 231 16.69 -5.86 -29.75
C ILE A 231 16.86 -4.39 -30.18
N LEU A 232 18.09 -3.95 -30.44
CA LEU A 232 18.39 -2.55 -30.75
C LEU A 232 17.59 -2.02 -31.96
N PRO A 233 17.48 -2.74 -33.09
CA PRO A 233 16.70 -2.25 -34.24
C PRO A 233 15.21 -2.05 -33.91
N LEU A 234 14.64 -2.87 -33.05
CA LEU A 234 13.27 -2.73 -32.57
C LEU A 234 13.14 -1.52 -31.62
N LEU A 235 14.08 -1.37 -30.68
CA LEU A 235 14.06 -0.23 -29.75
C LEU A 235 14.17 1.11 -30.48
N GLU A 236 15.01 1.22 -31.50
CA GLU A 236 15.13 2.43 -32.33
C GLU A 236 13.81 2.81 -32.98
N GLN A 237 13.09 1.85 -33.54
CA GLN A 237 11.75 2.07 -34.13
C GLN A 237 10.74 2.56 -33.09
N ILE A 238 10.72 1.96 -31.88
CA ILE A 238 9.80 2.33 -30.81
C ILE A 238 10.11 3.72 -30.27
N VAL A 239 11.40 4.07 -30.11
CA VAL A 239 11.84 5.41 -29.69
C VAL A 239 11.44 6.45 -30.72
N GLN A 240 11.65 6.19 -32.02
CA GLN A 240 11.22 7.08 -33.10
C GLN A 240 9.70 7.29 -33.13
N ALA A 241 8.93 6.25 -32.80
CA ALA A 241 7.48 6.31 -32.69
C ALA A 241 6.99 6.97 -31.39
N GLY A 242 7.88 7.28 -30.44
CA GLY A 242 7.55 7.88 -29.13
C GLY A 242 6.68 6.99 -28.24
N ARG A 243 6.73 5.66 -28.44
CA ARG A 243 5.88 4.69 -27.74
C ARG A 243 6.56 4.15 -26.49
N LYS A 244 5.75 3.70 -25.54
CA LYS A 244 6.20 3.04 -24.31
C LYS A 244 6.25 1.53 -24.52
N LEU A 245 7.19 0.83 -23.87
CA LEU A 245 7.40 -0.60 -24.05
C LEU A 245 7.38 -1.37 -22.74
N LEU A 246 6.55 -2.43 -22.68
CA LEU A 246 6.70 -3.53 -21.74
C LEU A 246 7.47 -4.66 -22.42
N ILE A 247 8.52 -5.16 -21.79
CA ILE A 247 9.27 -6.33 -22.22
C ILE A 247 8.95 -7.50 -21.30
N ILE A 248 8.41 -8.59 -21.83
CA ILE A 248 8.17 -9.84 -21.12
C ILE A 248 9.14 -10.87 -21.71
N ALA A 249 10.17 -11.23 -20.94
CA ALA A 249 11.23 -12.14 -21.36
C ALA A 249 11.48 -13.24 -20.32
N GLU A 250 12.13 -14.34 -20.69
CA GLU A 250 12.51 -15.35 -19.69
C GLU A 250 13.32 -14.72 -18.56
N ASP A 251 14.31 -13.90 -18.91
CA ASP A 251 15.07 -13.04 -18.00
C ASP A 251 15.67 -11.86 -18.77
N GLY A 252 16.03 -10.80 -18.04
CA GLY A 252 16.82 -9.68 -18.56
C GLY A 252 17.99 -9.42 -17.63
N GLU A 253 19.21 -9.55 -18.14
CA GLU A 253 20.41 -9.47 -17.32
C GLU A 253 21.56 -8.75 -18.04
N GLY A 254 22.64 -8.48 -17.30
CA GLY A 254 23.88 -7.96 -17.85
C GLY A 254 23.76 -6.59 -18.50
N GLU A 255 24.40 -6.43 -19.67
CA GLU A 255 24.48 -5.17 -20.39
C GLU A 255 23.11 -4.68 -20.88
N ALA A 256 22.24 -5.58 -21.32
CA ALA A 256 20.93 -5.22 -21.82
C ALA A 256 20.07 -4.55 -20.74
N LEU A 257 19.97 -5.16 -19.55
CA LEU A 257 19.20 -4.59 -18.44
C LEU A 257 19.78 -3.24 -18.02
N THR A 258 21.10 -3.11 -17.90
CA THR A 258 21.77 -1.87 -17.50
C THR A 258 21.47 -0.75 -18.51
N THR A 259 21.53 -1.05 -19.81
CA THR A 259 21.25 -0.08 -20.87
C THR A 259 19.79 0.37 -20.85
N LEU A 260 18.82 -0.55 -20.67
CA LEU A 260 17.41 -0.21 -20.57
C LEU A 260 17.14 0.69 -19.35
N VAL A 261 17.68 0.35 -18.18
CA VAL A 261 17.56 1.15 -16.96
C VAL A 261 18.14 2.54 -17.13
N LEU A 262 19.34 2.68 -17.72
CA LEU A 262 19.97 3.98 -17.94
C LEU A 262 19.15 4.87 -18.89
N ASN A 263 18.58 4.31 -19.95
CA ASN A 263 17.75 5.07 -20.88
C ASN A 263 16.41 5.48 -20.25
N GLN A 264 15.81 4.62 -19.41
CA GLN A 264 14.64 4.94 -18.61
C GLN A 264 14.93 6.12 -17.65
N LEU A 265 16.00 6.04 -16.87
CA LEU A 265 16.40 7.10 -15.92
C LEU A 265 16.71 8.43 -16.60
N ARG A 266 17.24 8.40 -17.82
CA ARG A 266 17.51 9.59 -18.63
C ARG A 266 16.27 10.16 -19.33
N GLY A 267 15.14 9.47 -19.25
CA GLY A 267 13.90 9.85 -19.93
C GLY A 267 13.98 9.75 -21.47
N VAL A 268 15.00 9.09 -22.01
CA VAL A 268 15.18 8.90 -23.46
C VAL A 268 14.21 7.87 -24.01
N PHE A 269 13.97 6.82 -23.21
CA PHE A 269 13.11 5.70 -23.61
C PHE A 269 12.33 5.16 -22.42
N ASN A 270 11.01 5.16 -22.52
CA ASN A 270 10.12 4.63 -21.50
C ASN A 270 9.94 3.13 -21.70
N CYS A 271 10.64 2.33 -20.90
CA CYS A 271 10.52 0.87 -20.95
C CYS A 271 10.52 0.25 -19.55
N VAL A 272 9.79 -0.84 -19.41
CA VAL A 272 9.85 -1.71 -18.23
C VAL A 272 10.01 -3.15 -18.67
N ALA A 273 10.90 -3.87 -18.02
CA ALA A 273 11.15 -5.29 -18.30
C ALA A 273 10.75 -6.14 -17.10
N VAL A 274 10.06 -7.24 -17.37
CA VAL A 274 9.56 -8.20 -16.39
C VAL A 274 9.92 -9.62 -16.80
N LYS A 275 10.00 -10.54 -15.81
CA LYS A 275 10.16 -11.96 -16.12
C LYS A 275 8.85 -12.55 -16.63
N ALA A 276 8.96 -13.44 -17.60
CA ALA A 276 7.84 -14.23 -18.08
C ALA A 276 7.25 -15.10 -16.95
N PRO A 277 5.92 -15.17 -16.85
CA PRO A 277 5.27 -16.00 -15.83
C PRO A 277 5.44 -17.50 -16.14
N GLY A 278 5.47 -18.32 -15.07
CA GLY A 278 5.61 -19.76 -15.20
C GLY A 278 7.03 -20.25 -15.48
N PHE A 279 7.17 -21.57 -15.68
CA PHE A 279 8.42 -22.25 -15.98
C PHE A 279 8.19 -23.36 -17.01
N GLY A 280 9.20 -23.65 -17.85
CA GLY A 280 9.13 -24.71 -18.86
C GLY A 280 7.97 -24.53 -19.84
N ASP A 281 7.24 -25.60 -20.14
CA ASP A 281 6.13 -25.57 -21.10
C ASP A 281 4.97 -24.68 -20.62
N ARG A 282 4.75 -24.56 -19.32
CA ARG A 282 3.75 -23.64 -18.78
C ARG A 282 4.06 -22.17 -19.08
N ARG A 283 5.36 -21.81 -19.08
CA ARG A 283 5.77 -20.45 -19.49
C ARG A 283 5.36 -20.17 -20.92
N LYS A 284 5.60 -21.09 -21.83
CA LYS A 284 5.24 -20.98 -23.26
C LYS A 284 3.74 -20.77 -23.44
N GLU A 285 2.95 -21.57 -22.73
CA GLU A 285 1.50 -21.49 -22.76
C GLU A 285 0.98 -20.16 -22.20
N MET A 286 1.58 -19.64 -21.12
CA MET A 286 1.21 -18.32 -20.55
C MET A 286 1.64 -17.18 -21.46
N LEU A 287 2.81 -17.25 -22.09
CA LEU A 287 3.24 -16.26 -23.08
C LEU A 287 2.30 -16.24 -24.29
N GLN A 288 1.83 -17.41 -24.73
CA GLN A 288 0.84 -17.50 -25.81
C GLN A 288 -0.51 -16.89 -25.40
N ASP A 289 -0.95 -17.08 -24.16
CA ASP A 289 -2.17 -16.46 -23.64
C ASP A 289 -2.05 -14.93 -23.63
N ILE A 290 -0.89 -14.41 -23.21
CA ILE A 290 -0.60 -12.96 -23.22
C ILE A 290 -0.56 -12.43 -24.67
N ALA A 291 0.04 -13.18 -25.59
CA ALA A 291 0.10 -12.79 -27.00
C ALA A 291 -1.30 -12.70 -27.62
N ILE A 292 -2.15 -13.70 -27.39
CA ILE A 292 -3.54 -13.69 -27.87
C ILE A 292 -4.33 -12.55 -27.25
N LEU A 293 -4.15 -12.30 -25.94
CA LEU A 293 -4.82 -11.21 -25.22
C LEU A 293 -4.45 -9.83 -25.78
N THR A 294 -3.20 -9.65 -26.18
CA THR A 294 -2.65 -8.35 -26.59
C THR A 294 -2.56 -8.16 -28.09
N GLY A 295 -2.90 -9.20 -28.87
CA GLY A 295 -2.82 -9.20 -30.32
C GLY A 295 -1.40 -9.25 -30.89
N GLY A 296 -0.41 -9.66 -30.05
CA GLY A 296 0.98 -9.80 -30.44
C GLY A 296 1.38 -11.23 -30.78
N GLN A 297 2.68 -11.43 -30.98
CA GLN A 297 3.28 -12.73 -31.23
C GLN A 297 4.36 -13.02 -30.19
N VAL A 298 4.52 -14.30 -29.82
CA VAL A 298 5.64 -14.74 -29.01
C VAL A 298 6.88 -14.87 -29.90
N ILE A 299 7.94 -14.13 -29.60
CA ILE A 299 9.22 -14.26 -30.30
C ILE A 299 9.97 -15.45 -29.70
N SER A 300 10.00 -16.57 -30.44
CA SER A 300 10.59 -17.83 -30.01
C SER A 300 11.36 -18.53 -31.14
N SER A 301 12.51 -19.12 -30.79
CA SER A 301 13.28 -19.92 -31.76
C SER A 301 12.53 -21.17 -32.22
N GLU A 302 11.61 -21.69 -31.43
CA GLU A 302 10.81 -22.87 -31.78
C GLU A 302 9.90 -22.64 -33.00
N ILE A 303 9.46 -21.39 -33.17
CA ILE A 303 8.67 -20.98 -34.35
C ILE A 303 9.53 -20.26 -35.41
N GLY A 304 10.87 -20.28 -35.23
CA GLY A 304 11.80 -19.72 -36.21
C GLY A 304 11.96 -18.20 -36.14
N LEU A 305 11.51 -17.55 -35.03
CA LEU A 305 11.66 -16.11 -34.83
C LEU A 305 12.83 -15.79 -33.91
N GLU A 306 13.72 -14.92 -34.37
CA GLU A 306 14.81 -14.38 -33.56
C GLU A 306 14.50 -12.95 -33.09
N LEU A 307 15.04 -12.54 -31.93
CA LEU A 307 14.85 -11.18 -31.38
C LEU A 307 15.26 -10.07 -32.36
N LYS A 308 16.33 -10.33 -33.13
CA LYS A 308 16.83 -9.37 -34.15
C LYS A 308 15.88 -9.15 -35.32
N ASP A 309 14.96 -10.09 -35.56
CA ASP A 309 13.99 -10.04 -36.65
C ASP A 309 12.64 -9.47 -36.18
N ALA A 310 12.53 -9.11 -34.89
CA ALA A 310 11.32 -8.54 -34.30
C ALA A 310 11.01 -7.16 -34.89
N SER A 311 9.74 -6.93 -35.23
CA SER A 311 9.22 -5.66 -35.73
C SER A 311 8.05 -5.17 -34.86
N ILE A 312 7.68 -3.90 -35.01
CA ILE A 312 6.56 -3.30 -34.24
C ILE A 312 5.25 -4.05 -34.47
N ASP A 313 5.01 -4.57 -35.67
CA ASP A 313 3.79 -5.31 -36.01
C ASP A 313 3.65 -6.66 -35.29
N MET A 314 4.74 -7.19 -34.75
CA MET A 314 4.74 -8.42 -33.94
C MET A 314 4.47 -8.16 -32.46
N LEU A 315 4.52 -6.90 -32.05
CA LEU A 315 4.31 -6.53 -30.65
C LEU A 315 2.83 -6.59 -30.28
N GLY A 316 2.57 -7.03 -29.05
CA GLY A 316 1.27 -6.87 -28.45
C GLY A 316 1.01 -5.40 -28.10
N HIS A 317 -0.24 -5.06 -27.88
CA HIS A 317 -0.65 -3.72 -27.48
C HIS A 317 -1.67 -3.79 -26.34
N ALA A 318 -1.58 -2.86 -25.38
CA ALA A 318 -2.56 -2.70 -24.32
C ALA A 318 -2.86 -1.23 -24.06
N ARG A 319 -4.11 -0.96 -23.67
CA ARG A 319 -4.55 0.38 -23.27
C ARG A 319 -3.73 0.91 -22.10
N GLN A 320 -3.47 0.05 -21.09
CA GLN A 320 -2.62 0.38 -19.97
C GLN A 320 -1.86 -0.85 -19.48
N VAL A 321 -0.65 -0.63 -19.02
CA VAL A 321 0.17 -1.62 -18.32
C VAL A 321 0.59 -1.04 -16.98
N LYS A 322 0.37 -1.80 -15.91
CA LYS A 322 0.81 -1.45 -14.55
C LYS A 322 1.76 -2.52 -14.02
N VAL A 323 2.95 -2.11 -13.60
CA VAL A 323 3.98 -3.02 -13.10
C VAL A 323 4.48 -2.53 -11.75
N ASN A 324 4.49 -3.40 -10.75
CA ASN A 324 5.12 -3.16 -9.46
C ASN A 324 6.22 -4.20 -9.18
N LYS A 325 6.69 -4.30 -7.96
CA LYS A 325 7.72 -5.26 -7.56
C LYS A 325 7.30 -6.72 -7.72
N GLU A 326 6.01 -7.03 -7.60
CA GLU A 326 5.48 -8.39 -7.48
C GLU A 326 4.62 -8.79 -8.67
N HIS A 327 3.91 -7.84 -9.27
CA HIS A 327 2.87 -8.11 -10.25
C HIS A 327 2.98 -7.24 -11.49
N THR A 328 2.51 -7.79 -12.60
CA THR A 328 2.26 -7.08 -13.85
C THR A 328 0.79 -7.23 -14.22
N ILE A 329 0.12 -6.11 -14.50
CA ILE A 329 -1.28 -6.05 -14.89
C ILE A 329 -1.34 -5.46 -16.31
N ILE A 330 -2.01 -6.18 -17.21
CA ILE A 330 -2.31 -5.74 -18.59
C ILE A 330 -3.80 -5.43 -18.63
N VAL A 331 -4.16 -4.21 -19.02
CA VAL A 331 -5.54 -3.71 -19.05
C VAL A 331 -5.90 -3.32 -20.46
N GLY A 332 -7.00 -3.84 -20.99
CA GLY A 332 -7.48 -3.51 -22.33
C GLY A 332 -6.50 -3.98 -23.40
N GLY A 333 -6.21 -5.29 -23.43
CA GLY A 333 -5.43 -5.90 -24.51
C GLY A 333 -6.12 -5.73 -25.87
N ALA A 334 -5.34 -5.52 -26.93
CA ALA A 334 -5.84 -5.29 -28.28
C ALA A 334 -6.08 -6.60 -29.07
N GLY A 335 -6.09 -7.75 -28.39
CA GLY A 335 -6.36 -9.05 -29.00
C GLY A 335 -7.79 -9.17 -29.55
N ASN A 336 -7.97 -10.08 -30.49
CA ASN A 336 -9.29 -10.36 -31.04
C ASN A 336 -10.12 -11.17 -30.04
N THR A 337 -11.29 -10.68 -29.68
CA THR A 337 -12.20 -11.36 -28.72
C THR A 337 -12.56 -12.78 -29.14
N ALA A 338 -12.69 -13.06 -30.45
CA ALA A 338 -12.96 -14.41 -30.92
C ALA A 338 -11.79 -15.38 -30.65
N ASP A 339 -10.55 -14.91 -30.82
CA ASP A 339 -9.36 -15.72 -30.57
C ASP A 339 -9.18 -15.96 -29.05
N ILE A 340 -9.48 -14.96 -28.23
CA ILE A 340 -9.49 -15.07 -26.75
C ILE A 340 -10.53 -16.12 -26.33
N GLN A 341 -11.75 -16.06 -26.84
CA GLN A 341 -12.80 -17.04 -26.53
C GLN A 341 -12.44 -18.45 -27.02
N SER A 342 -11.83 -18.57 -28.19
CA SER A 342 -11.31 -19.85 -28.68
C SER A 342 -10.26 -20.43 -27.74
N ARG A 343 -9.34 -19.58 -27.27
CA ARG A 343 -8.29 -19.98 -26.30
C ARG A 343 -8.87 -20.41 -24.96
N ILE A 344 -9.84 -19.69 -24.45
CA ILE A 344 -10.60 -20.07 -23.24
C ILE A 344 -11.26 -21.45 -23.41
N GLY A 345 -11.84 -21.71 -24.59
CA GLY A 345 -12.41 -23.02 -24.95
C GLY A 345 -11.38 -24.14 -24.93
N GLN A 346 -10.18 -23.90 -25.50
CA GLN A 346 -9.07 -24.87 -25.47
C GLN A 346 -8.65 -25.22 -24.03
N ILE A 347 -8.50 -24.20 -23.17
CA ILE A 347 -8.12 -24.42 -21.76
C ILE A 347 -9.20 -25.22 -21.03
N ARG A 348 -10.50 -24.92 -21.24
CA ARG A 348 -11.61 -25.68 -20.65
C ARG A 348 -11.60 -27.15 -21.07
N ASN A 349 -11.33 -27.43 -22.34
CA ASN A 349 -11.21 -28.80 -22.82
C ASN A 349 -10.03 -29.52 -22.17
N ALA A 350 -8.87 -28.86 -22.07
CA ALA A 350 -7.71 -29.41 -21.40
C ALA A 350 -7.97 -29.73 -19.90
N ILE A 351 -8.76 -28.89 -19.20
CA ILE A 351 -9.21 -29.15 -17.82
C ILE A 351 -10.08 -30.42 -17.74
N ALA A 352 -10.95 -30.64 -18.74
CA ALA A 352 -11.81 -31.81 -18.78
C ALA A 352 -11.05 -33.10 -19.10
N GLU A 353 -10.00 -33.02 -19.91
CA GLU A 353 -9.20 -34.17 -20.36
C GLU A 353 -8.10 -34.58 -19.37
N THR A 354 -7.59 -33.66 -18.55
CA THR A 354 -6.48 -33.95 -17.63
C THR A 354 -6.91 -34.87 -16.49
N THR A 355 -6.08 -35.87 -16.23
CA THR A 355 -6.22 -36.82 -15.11
C THR A 355 -5.41 -36.41 -13.87
N SER A 356 -4.51 -35.44 -14.00
CA SER A 356 -3.68 -34.91 -12.93
C SER A 356 -4.41 -33.79 -12.18
N ASP A 357 -4.64 -33.95 -10.90
CA ASP A 357 -5.27 -32.90 -10.07
C ASP A 357 -4.42 -31.63 -10.00
N PHE A 358 -3.09 -31.78 -9.96
CA PHE A 358 -2.17 -30.64 -9.99
C PHE A 358 -2.24 -29.87 -11.32
N ASP A 359 -2.28 -30.59 -12.46
CA ASP A 359 -2.39 -29.90 -13.75
C ASP A 359 -3.77 -29.29 -13.95
N ARG A 360 -4.82 -29.93 -13.43
CA ARG A 360 -6.17 -29.37 -13.39
C ARG A 360 -6.21 -28.04 -12.63
N GLU A 361 -5.62 -28.00 -11.43
CA GLU A 361 -5.54 -26.76 -10.63
C GLU A 361 -4.82 -25.65 -11.40
N LYS A 362 -3.69 -25.94 -12.03
CA LYS A 362 -2.92 -24.96 -12.80
C LYS A 362 -3.60 -24.49 -14.07
N LEU A 363 -4.36 -25.36 -14.74
CA LEU A 363 -5.19 -24.98 -15.86
C LEU A 363 -6.39 -24.11 -15.44
N GLN A 364 -6.98 -24.39 -14.27
CA GLN A 364 -8.04 -23.56 -13.69
C GLN A 364 -7.53 -22.16 -13.31
N GLU A 365 -6.36 -22.05 -12.69
CA GLU A 365 -5.70 -20.77 -12.40
C GLU A 365 -5.47 -19.96 -13.68
N ARG A 366 -4.97 -20.60 -14.74
CA ARG A 366 -4.73 -19.98 -16.03
C ARG A 366 -6.03 -19.54 -16.71
N LEU A 367 -7.07 -20.38 -16.64
CA LEU A 367 -8.40 -20.04 -17.13
C LEU A 367 -8.97 -18.81 -16.41
N ALA A 368 -8.87 -18.76 -15.07
CA ALA A 368 -9.33 -17.63 -14.27
C ALA A 368 -8.64 -16.33 -14.67
N LYS A 369 -7.31 -16.35 -14.86
CA LYS A 369 -6.54 -15.19 -15.31
C LYS A 369 -6.95 -14.67 -16.71
N LEU A 370 -7.23 -15.55 -17.66
CA LEU A 370 -7.60 -15.15 -19.02
C LEU A 370 -9.08 -14.80 -19.15
N ALA A 371 -9.97 -15.54 -18.49
CA ALA A 371 -11.42 -15.37 -18.61
C ALA A 371 -12.00 -14.33 -17.65
N GLY A 372 -11.30 -14.02 -16.56
CA GLY A 372 -11.79 -13.12 -15.51
C GLY A 372 -11.80 -11.65 -15.90
N GLY A 373 -10.97 -11.26 -16.86
CA GLY A 373 -10.80 -9.86 -17.25
C GLY A 373 -10.23 -8.99 -16.12
N VAL A 374 -10.29 -7.69 -16.31
CA VAL A 374 -9.92 -6.67 -15.34
C VAL A 374 -11.09 -5.71 -15.16
N ALA A 375 -11.57 -5.56 -13.92
CA ALA A 375 -12.51 -4.49 -13.61
C ALA A 375 -11.73 -3.17 -13.46
N VAL A 376 -12.19 -2.15 -14.14
CA VAL A 376 -11.58 -0.82 -14.10
C VAL A 376 -12.56 0.15 -13.46
N ILE A 377 -12.20 0.72 -12.32
CA ILE A 377 -12.94 1.80 -11.71
C ILE A 377 -12.43 3.12 -12.30
N LYS A 378 -13.28 3.76 -13.10
CA LYS A 378 -13.02 5.08 -13.69
C LYS A 378 -13.44 6.14 -12.71
N VAL A 379 -12.48 6.93 -12.23
CA VAL A 379 -12.72 7.99 -11.24
C VAL A 379 -12.90 9.32 -11.95
N GLY A 380 -14.08 9.95 -11.77
CA GLY A 380 -14.41 11.25 -12.31
C GLY A 380 -14.53 12.31 -11.22
N ALA A 381 -14.08 13.54 -11.53
CA ALA A 381 -14.23 14.70 -10.67
C ALA A 381 -14.20 15.99 -11.50
N ALA A 382 -14.64 17.09 -10.90
CA ALA A 382 -14.66 18.39 -11.56
C ALA A 382 -13.29 19.08 -11.61
N THR A 383 -12.41 18.76 -10.65
CA THR A 383 -11.06 19.34 -10.55
C THR A 383 -10.00 18.25 -10.37
N GLU A 384 -8.75 18.56 -10.74
CA GLU A 384 -7.63 17.65 -10.58
C GLU A 384 -7.36 17.32 -9.09
N ALA A 385 -7.52 18.29 -8.20
CA ALA A 385 -7.33 18.08 -6.76
C ALA A 385 -8.38 17.11 -6.18
N GLU A 386 -9.64 17.26 -6.55
CA GLU A 386 -10.73 16.36 -6.17
C GLU A 386 -10.52 14.97 -6.78
N MET A 387 -10.07 14.90 -8.03
CA MET A 387 -9.76 13.65 -8.72
C MET A 387 -8.71 12.83 -7.96
N LYS A 388 -7.60 13.48 -7.59
CA LYS A 388 -6.50 12.83 -6.85
C LYS A 388 -6.95 12.34 -5.48
N GLU A 389 -7.70 13.18 -4.73
CA GLU A 389 -8.24 12.80 -3.42
C GLU A 389 -9.18 11.60 -3.54
N LYS A 390 -10.14 11.66 -4.46
CA LYS A 390 -11.12 10.60 -4.67
C LYS A 390 -10.46 9.28 -5.13
N LYS A 391 -9.41 9.36 -5.96
CA LYS A 391 -8.64 8.20 -6.41
C LYS A 391 -7.93 7.51 -5.25
N LEU A 392 -7.25 8.26 -4.37
CA LEU A 392 -6.60 7.71 -3.18
C LEU A 392 -7.61 7.02 -2.26
N ARG A 393 -8.74 7.66 -1.99
CA ARG A 393 -9.81 7.14 -1.15
C ARG A 393 -10.43 5.84 -1.70
N ILE A 394 -10.63 5.75 -3.02
CA ILE A 394 -11.11 4.52 -3.68
C ILE A 394 -10.04 3.42 -3.60
N GLU A 395 -8.76 3.77 -3.72
CA GLU A 395 -7.63 2.84 -3.62
C GLU A 395 -7.56 2.21 -2.23
N ASP A 396 -7.68 3.01 -1.17
CA ASP A 396 -7.74 2.53 0.22
C ASP A 396 -8.95 1.62 0.44
N ALA A 397 -10.13 2.02 -0.03
CA ALA A 397 -11.34 1.22 0.11
C ALA A 397 -11.28 -0.12 -0.65
N LEU A 398 -10.65 -0.14 -1.82
CA LEU A 398 -10.41 -1.38 -2.57
C LEU A 398 -9.44 -2.31 -1.81
N ASN A 399 -8.38 -1.76 -1.25
CA ASN A 399 -7.41 -2.54 -0.46
C ASN A 399 -8.04 -3.06 0.84
N ALA A 400 -8.81 -2.22 1.53
CA ALA A 400 -9.58 -2.63 2.71
C ALA A 400 -10.56 -3.78 2.40
N THR A 401 -11.27 -3.72 1.28
CA THR A 401 -12.18 -4.80 0.87
C THR A 401 -11.44 -6.09 0.54
N LYS A 402 -10.29 -6.03 -0.13
CA LYS A 402 -9.43 -7.21 -0.37
C LYS A 402 -8.95 -7.81 0.96
N ALA A 403 -8.45 -6.99 1.88
CA ALA A 403 -8.03 -7.42 3.21
C ALA A 403 -9.16 -8.07 4.02
N ALA A 404 -10.40 -7.57 3.88
CA ALA A 404 -11.58 -8.15 4.51
C ALA A 404 -11.96 -9.51 3.93
N VAL A 405 -11.86 -9.69 2.62
CA VAL A 405 -12.10 -10.99 1.96
C VAL A 405 -11.06 -12.02 2.41
N GLU A 406 -9.79 -11.61 2.59
CA GLU A 406 -8.71 -12.50 3.00
C GLU A 406 -8.85 -13.00 4.45
N GLU A 407 -9.08 -12.10 5.42
CA GLU A 407 -9.02 -12.44 6.85
C GLU A 407 -10.32 -12.16 7.61
N GLY A 408 -11.37 -11.72 6.93
CA GLY A 408 -12.65 -11.39 7.56
C GLY A 408 -12.69 -9.98 8.14
N ILE A 409 -13.75 -9.72 8.89
CA ILE A 409 -14.10 -8.41 9.46
C ILE A 409 -14.31 -8.47 10.96
N VAL A 410 -14.04 -7.38 11.64
CA VAL A 410 -14.30 -7.14 13.07
C VAL A 410 -15.15 -5.89 13.27
N ALA A 411 -15.61 -5.63 14.47
CA ALA A 411 -16.32 -4.40 14.81
C ALA A 411 -15.41 -3.18 14.57
N GLY A 412 -15.88 -2.25 13.73
CA GLY A 412 -15.10 -1.10 13.28
C GLY A 412 -15.03 0.04 14.28
N GLY A 413 -14.47 1.17 13.81
CA GLY A 413 -14.35 2.38 14.60
C GLY A 413 -13.47 2.24 15.84
N GLY A 414 -12.48 1.35 15.81
CA GLY A 414 -11.59 1.05 16.93
C GLY A 414 -12.20 0.14 18.01
N THR A 415 -13.48 -0.21 17.91
CA THR A 415 -14.21 -1.03 18.90
C THR A 415 -13.56 -2.39 19.09
N ALA A 416 -13.03 -3.01 18.03
CA ALA A 416 -12.37 -4.30 18.11
C ALA A 416 -11.18 -4.29 19.07
N TYR A 417 -10.43 -3.20 19.17
CA TYR A 417 -9.33 -3.06 20.12
C TYR A 417 -9.82 -3.04 21.57
N LEU A 418 -10.93 -2.35 21.86
CA LEU A 418 -11.55 -2.38 23.20
C LEU A 418 -12.05 -3.77 23.58
N ASN A 419 -12.63 -4.50 22.62
CA ASN A 419 -13.18 -5.84 22.84
C ASN A 419 -12.12 -6.85 23.28
N VAL A 420 -10.85 -6.69 22.88
CA VAL A 420 -9.77 -7.61 23.23
C VAL A 420 -9.04 -7.26 24.52
N ILE A 421 -9.31 -6.10 25.12
CA ILE A 421 -8.65 -5.65 26.36
C ILE A 421 -8.85 -6.67 27.49
N ALA A 422 -10.05 -7.26 27.61
CA ALA A 422 -10.34 -8.25 28.65
C ALA A 422 -9.45 -9.50 28.52
N GLU A 423 -9.16 -9.95 27.31
CA GLU A 423 -8.25 -11.09 27.08
C GLU A 423 -6.80 -10.74 27.40
N VAL A 424 -6.35 -9.56 26.98
CA VAL A 424 -5.00 -9.05 27.29
C VAL A 424 -4.82 -8.85 28.79
N ALA A 425 -5.85 -8.37 29.50
CA ALA A 425 -5.82 -8.15 30.94
C ALA A 425 -5.57 -9.43 31.75
N LYS A 426 -5.98 -10.60 31.26
CA LYS A 426 -5.68 -11.89 31.92
C LYS A 426 -4.18 -12.15 32.06
N LEU A 427 -3.35 -11.59 31.19
CA LEU A 427 -1.90 -11.71 31.28
C LEU A 427 -1.32 -11.00 32.50
N ILE A 428 -2.01 -9.99 33.05
CA ILE A 428 -1.55 -9.22 34.22
C ILE A 428 -1.26 -10.13 35.43
N ASP A 429 -2.01 -11.22 35.56
CA ASP A 429 -1.86 -12.16 36.66
C ASP A 429 -0.82 -13.27 36.37
N THR A 430 -0.29 -13.32 35.15
CA THR A 430 0.70 -14.32 34.70
C THR A 430 2.11 -13.78 34.59
N VAL A 431 2.30 -12.47 34.75
CA VAL A 431 3.60 -11.78 34.62
C VAL A 431 3.81 -10.82 35.78
N ASP A 432 5.08 -10.54 36.11
CA ASP A 432 5.47 -9.70 37.23
C ASP A 432 6.38 -8.53 36.84
N GLY A 433 6.55 -7.56 37.73
CA GLY A 433 7.47 -6.43 37.58
C GLY A 433 7.25 -5.62 36.32
N ASP A 434 8.34 -5.29 35.63
CA ASP A 434 8.31 -4.47 34.41
C ASP A 434 7.66 -5.17 33.19
N GLU A 435 7.58 -6.49 33.22
CA GLU A 435 6.82 -7.24 32.19
C GLU A 435 5.32 -6.96 32.32
N LYS A 436 4.82 -6.89 33.56
CA LYS A 436 3.44 -6.47 33.84
C LYS A 436 3.17 -5.03 33.40
N THR A 437 4.17 -4.15 33.56
CA THR A 437 4.12 -2.78 33.04
C THR A 437 3.95 -2.76 31.53
N GLY A 438 4.68 -3.62 30.80
CA GLY A 438 4.54 -3.78 29.36
C GLY A 438 3.11 -4.17 28.93
N VAL A 439 2.48 -5.10 29.64
CA VAL A 439 1.07 -5.48 29.38
C VAL A 439 0.12 -4.30 29.59
N LYS A 440 0.31 -3.53 30.68
CA LYS A 440 -0.53 -2.35 30.97
C LYS A 440 -0.40 -1.25 29.92
N ILE A 441 0.80 -1.04 29.38
CA ILE A 441 1.04 -0.09 28.28
C ILE A 441 0.20 -0.47 27.06
N VAL A 442 0.16 -1.76 26.69
CA VAL A 442 -0.64 -2.24 25.56
C VAL A 442 -2.13 -2.01 25.82
N ILE A 443 -2.63 -2.40 27.00
CA ILE A 443 -4.05 -2.18 27.38
C ILE A 443 -4.42 -0.71 27.22
N LYS A 444 -3.56 0.20 27.66
CA LYS A 444 -3.83 1.63 27.57
C LYS A 444 -3.82 2.14 26.13
N ALA A 445 -2.89 1.66 25.31
CA ALA A 445 -2.79 2.04 23.91
C ALA A 445 -4.00 1.54 23.07
N LEU A 446 -4.57 0.40 23.43
CA LEU A 446 -5.76 -0.15 22.74
C LEU A 446 -7.02 0.73 22.89
N GLU A 447 -7.06 1.66 23.85
CA GLU A 447 -8.15 2.63 24.00
C GLU A 447 -8.07 3.79 22.99
N GLU A 448 -6.86 4.10 22.49
CA GLU A 448 -6.60 5.34 21.76
C GLU A 448 -7.35 5.48 20.42
N PRO A 449 -7.55 4.42 19.60
CA PRO A 449 -8.32 4.56 18.37
C PRO A 449 -9.74 5.09 18.59
N VAL A 450 -10.49 4.50 19.52
CA VAL A 450 -11.84 4.98 19.88
C VAL A 450 -11.78 6.39 20.46
N ARG A 451 -10.82 6.64 21.35
CA ARG A 451 -10.62 7.95 21.98
C ARG A 451 -10.39 9.04 20.94
N GLN A 452 -9.54 8.78 19.96
CA GLN A 452 -9.22 9.74 18.90
C GLN A 452 -10.40 9.98 17.96
N ILE A 453 -11.13 8.93 17.56
CA ILE A 453 -12.32 9.04 16.72
C ILE A 453 -13.38 9.90 17.42
N ALA A 454 -13.62 9.66 18.70
CA ALA A 454 -14.55 10.46 19.52
C ALA A 454 -14.11 11.93 19.62
N THR A 455 -12.82 12.17 19.87
CA THR A 455 -12.22 13.51 19.95
C THR A 455 -12.36 14.27 18.63
N ASN A 456 -12.10 13.62 17.49
CA ASN A 456 -12.26 14.22 16.16
C ASN A 456 -13.75 14.56 15.86
N ALA A 457 -14.68 13.83 16.50
CA ALA A 457 -16.11 14.09 16.43
C ALA A 457 -16.60 15.15 17.42
N GLY A 458 -15.72 15.69 18.28
CA GLY A 458 -16.07 16.73 19.24
C GLY A 458 -16.54 16.21 20.62
N PHE A 459 -16.35 14.92 20.89
CA PHE A 459 -16.71 14.28 22.16
C PHE A 459 -15.50 14.04 23.05
N ASP A 460 -15.72 13.94 24.37
CA ASP A 460 -14.69 13.49 25.30
C ASP A 460 -14.42 11.99 25.06
N GLY A 461 -13.24 11.68 24.52
CA GLY A 461 -12.84 10.31 24.20
C GLY A 461 -12.76 9.40 25.43
N GLY A 462 -12.44 9.96 26.63
CA GLY A 462 -12.43 9.20 27.87
C GLY A 462 -13.81 8.72 28.28
N VAL A 463 -14.80 9.61 28.20
CA VAL A 463 -16.21 9.29 28.50
C VAL A 463 -16.75 8.23 27.52
N VAL A 464 -16.41 8.35 26.24
CA VAL A 464 -16.84 7.37 25.22
C VAL A 464 -16.25 5.99 25.48
N VAL A 465 -14.96 5.91 25.73
CA VAL A 465 -14.27 4.64 26.06
C VAL A 465 -14.86 4.01 27.33
N ASP A 466 -15.03 4.78 28.40
CA ASP A 466 -15.60 4.28 29.66
C ASP A 466 -17.01 3.71 29.44
N LYS A 467 -17.85 4.42 28.71
CA LYS A 467 -19.22 3.96 28.42
C LYS A 467 -19.27 2.67 27.60
N ILE A 468 -18.36 2.51 26.63
CA ILE A 468 -18.26 1.26 25.84
C ILE A 468 -17.78 0.12 26.75
N MET A 469 -16.69 0.33 27.50
CA MET A 469 -16.12 -0.68 28.38
C MET A 469 -17.09 -1.11 29.49
N SER A 470 -17.80 -0.15 30.09
CA SER A 470 -18.81 -0.42 31.13
C SER A 470 -20.02 -1.20 30.63
N SER A 471 -20.30 -1.19 29.33
CA SER A 471 -21.40 -1.97 28.76
C SER A 471 -21.19 -3.49 28.84
N GLY A 472 -19.94 -3.94 28.86
CA GLY A 472 -19.56 -5.36 28.88
C GLY A 472 -19.98 -6.15 27.63
N LYS A 473 -20.46 -5.49 26.57
CA LYS A 473 -20.96 -6.13 25.35
C LYS A 473 -19.91 -6.11 24.25
N ILE A 474 -19.62 -7.27 23.68
CA ILE A 474 -18.76 -7.38 22.48
C ILE A 474 -19.48 -6.77 21.29
N GLY A 475 -18.76 -5.95 20.50
CA GLY A 475 -19.31 -5.27 19.33
C GLY A 475 -20.05 -3.98 19.62
N TYR A 476 -20.34 -3.65 20.89
CA TYR A 476 -20.94 -2.38 21.25
C TYR A 476 -19.91 -1.26 21.17
N GLY A 477 -20.19 -0.24 20.38
CA GLY A 477 -19.28 0.85 20.10
C GLY A 477 -19.99 2.20 19.95
N PHE A 478 -19.25 3.20 19.48
CA PHE A 478 -19.74 4.56 19.25
C PHE A 478 -19.68 4.89 17.74
N ASP A 479 -20.84 5.03 17.13
CA ASP A 479 -20.98 5.59 15.78
C ASP A 479 -20.78 7.11 15.86
N ALA A 480 -19.59 7.53 15.50
CA ALA A 480 -19.20 8.95 15.57
C ALA A 480 -19.84 9.81 14.46
N TYR A 481 -20.36 9.17 13.39
CA TYR A 481 -21.08 9.89 12.33
C TYR A 481 -22.47 10.31 12.79
N ASN A 482 -23.24 9.35 13.33
CA ASN A 482 -24.60 9.58 13.83
C ASN A 482 -24.65 9.97 15.32
N GLU A 483 -23.51 9.96 16.02
CA GLU A 483 -23.38 10.34 17.45
C GLU A 483 -24.16 9.43 18.40
N VAL A 484 -24.26 8.13 18.06
CA VAL A 484 -25.02 7.15 18.82
C VAL A 484 -24.18 5.94 19.22
N TYR A 485 -24.57 5.28 20.31
CA TYR A 485 -23.97 4.01 20.72
C TYR A 485 -24.82 2.85 20.16
N CYS A 486 -24.17 1.92 19.47
CA CYS A 486 -24.85 0.81 18.80
C CYS A 486 -23.97 -0.44 18.75
N ASP A 487 -24.55 -1.55 18.28
CA ASP A 487 -23.79 -2.70 17.82
C ASP A 487 -23.17 -2.35 16.46
N MET A 488 -21.84 -2.22 16.43
CA MET A 488 -21.08 -1.75 15.26
C MET A 488 -21.24 -2.71 14.08
N MET A 489 -21.21 -4.04 14.34
CA MET A 489 -21.40 -5.03 13.28
C MET A 489 -22.80 -4.97 12.67
N ALA A 490 -23.84 -4.84 13.51
CA ALA A 490 -25.22 -4.73 13.04
C ALA A 490 -25.46 -3.42 12.29
N ALA A 491 -24.81 -2.32 12.72
CA ALA A 491 -24.85 -1.03 12.06
C ALA A 491 -24.05 -0.98 10.74
N GLY A 492 -23.30 -2.06 10.42
CA GLY A 492 -22.46 -2.12 9.22
C GLY A 492 -21.13 -1.38 9.36
N ILE A 493 -20.77 -0.93 10.57
CA ILE A 493 -19.49 -0.27 10.85
C ILE A 493 -18.47 -1.35 11.18
N VAL A 494 -17.67 -1.71 10.18
CA VAL A 494 -16.76 -2.85 10.23
C VAL A 494 -15.36 -2.47 9.73
N ASP A 495 -14.34 -3.09 10.31
CA ASP A 495 -12.94 -2.94 9.87
C ASP A 495 -12.40 -4.30 9.43
N PRO A 496 -11.51 -4.37 8.42
CA PRO A 496 -10.84 -5.61 8.05
C PRO A 496 -9.92 -6.10 9.18
N THR A 497 -10.00 -7.38 9.50
CA THR A 497 -9.17 -7.99 10.56
C THR A 497 -7.68 -7.86 10.26
N LYS A 498 -7.29 -8.05 8.99
CA LYS A 498 -5.91 -7.90 8.52
C LYS A 498 -5.37 -6.49 8.77
N VAL A 499 -6.16 -5.46 8.46
CA VAL A 499 -5.82 -4.06 8.71
C VAL A 499 -5.62 -3.81 10.20
N THR A 500 -6.61 -4.19 11.02
CA THR A 500 -6.61 -3.98 12.46
C THR A 500 -5.41 -4.64 13.15
N ARG A 501 -5.13 -5.92 12.86
CA ARG A 501 -4.00 -6.63 13.47
C ARG A 501 -2.65 -6.13 12.99
N SER A 502 -2.50 -5.80 11.68
CA SER A 502 -1.25 -5.32 11.12
C SER A 502 -0.87 -3.96 11.68
N ALA A 503 -1.84 -3.05 11.83
CA ALA A 503 -1.63 -1.75 12.47
C ALA A 503 -1.09 -1.91 13.90
N LEU A 504 -1.68 -2.81 14.69
CA LEU A 504 -1.26 -3.08 16.07
C LEU A 504 0.16 -3.67 16.13
N GLN A 505 0.46 -4.66 15.29
CA GLN A 505 1.76 -5.33 15.25
C GLN A 505 2.89 -4.38 14.83
N ASN A 506 2.69 -3.61 13.76
CA ASN A 506 3.69 -2.68 13.24
C ASN A 506 3.94 -1.53 14.24
N ALA A 507 2.89 -0.97 14.83
CA ALA A 507 2.99 0.06 15.85
C ALA A 507 3.80 -0.40 17.07
N ALA A 508 3.48 -1.58 17.60
CA ALA A 508 4.17 -2.13 18.76
C ALA A 508 5.63 -2.51 18.46
N SER A 509 5.91 -2.98 17.24
CA SER A 509 7.27 -3.31 16.81
C SER A 509 8.19 -2.09 16.89
N ILE A 510 7.82 -1.01 16.22
CA ILE A 510 8.63 0.22 16.19
C ILE A 510 8.66 0.92 17.56
N ALA A 511 7.53 1.01 18.26
CA ALA A 511 7.52 1.57 19.60
C ALA A 511 8.46 0.83 20.55
N SER A 512 8.52 -0.50 20.45
CA SER A 512 9.46 -1.32 21.24
C SER A 512 10.93 -0.98 20.97
N VAL A 513 11.28 -0.66 19.72
CA VAL A 513 12.64 -0.22 19.34
C VAL A 513 12.92 1.16 19.92
N ILE A 514 11.99 2.11 19.78
CA ILE A 514 12.15 3.47 20.34
C ILE A 514 12.33 3.42 21.86
N LEU A 515 11.52 2.63 22.58
CA LEU A 515 11.60 2.51 24.04
C LEU A 515 12.91 1.91 24.54
N THR A 516 13.58 1.07 23.74
CA THR A 516 14.87 0.46 24.08
C THR A 516 16.07 1.29 23.62
N THR A 517 15.85 2.44 22.97
CA THR A 517 16.92 3.33 22.49
C THR A 517 17.43 4.20 23.63
N GLU A 518 18.76 4.29 23.79
CA GLU A 518 19.45 5.06 24.82
C GLU A 518 20.28 6.20 24.24
N SER A 519 20.67 6.12 22.95
CA SER A 519 21.42 7.18 22.29
C SER A 519 20.95 7.39 20.85
N VAL A 520 21.09 8.62 20.39
CA VAL A 520 20.83 9.04 19.00
C VAL A 520 22.12 9.63 18.44
N VAL A 521 22.51 9.21 17.25
CA VAL A 521 23.67 9.71 16.51
C VAL A 521 23.19 10.34 15.23
N ALA A 522 23.15 11.67 15.18
CA ALA A 522 22.69 12.46 14.04
C ALA A 522 23.86 13.11 13.29
N ASP A 523 23.65 13.48 12.04
CA ASP A 523 24.60 14.36 11.34
C ASP A 523 24.48 15.77 11.87
N LYS A 524 25.63 16.42 12.12
CA LYS A 524 25.64 17.81 12.54
C LYS A 524 25.35 18.69 11.33
N LYS A 525 24.32 19.52 11.41
CA LYS A 525 24.00 20.49 10.37
C LYS A 525 25.18 21.45 10.19
N GLU A 526 25.74 21.55 8.99
CA GLU A 526 26.74 22.56 8.67
C GLU A 526 26.03 23.92 8.63
N GLU A 527 26.42 24.83 9.52
CA GLU A 527 26.01 26.23 9.40
C GLU A 527 26.56 26.75 8.05
N THR A 528 25.70 27.00 7.10
CA THR A 528 26.08 27.71 5.88
C THR A 528 26.61 29.07 6.30
N PRO A 529 27.90 29.40 6.05
CA PRO A 529 28.41 30.71 6.44
C PRO A 529 27.54 31.78 5.76
N ALA A 530 27.08 32.74 6.56
CA ALA A 530 26.32 33.87 6.02
C ALA A 530 27.14 34.50 4.86
N PRO A 531 26.51 34.84 3.72
CA PRO A 531 27.21 35.46 2.61
C PRO A 531 27.93 36.70 3.14
N ALA A 532 29.26 36.76 2.93
CA ALA A 532 30.07 37.86 3.37
C ALA A 532 29.47 39.17 2.84
N ALA A 533 29.19 40.11 3.74
CA ALA A 533 28.68 41.41 3.36
C ALA A 533 29.62 42.03 2.32
N PRO A 534 29.10 42.60 1.21
CA PRO A 534 29.94 43.20 0.21
C PRO A 534 30.81 44.27 0.89
N ALA A 535 32.15 44.12 0.74
CA ALA A 535 33.10 45.07 1.26
C ALA A 535 32.71 46.47 0.76
N ALA A 536 32.41 47.36 1.71
CA ALA A 536 32.12 48.76 1.40
C ALA A 536 33.33 49.33 0.66
N GLY A 537 33.18 49.56 -0.64
CA GLY A 537 34.19 50.18 -1.48
C GLY A 537 34.52 51.53 -0.91
N MET A 538 35.74 51.69 -0.40
CA MET A 538 36.34 53.00 -0.14
C MET A 538 36.43 53.74 -1.46
N GLY A 539 35.47 54.62 -1.70
CA GLY A 539 35.59 55.66 -2.72
C GLY A 539 36.68 56.64 -2.33
N GLY A 540 37.91 56.42 -2.80
CA GLY A 540 38.94 57.42 -2.81
C GLY A 540 38.65 58.43 -3.91
N GLY A 541 38.18 59.60 -3.52
CA GLY A 541 38.19 60.73 -4.38
C GLY A 541 39.64 61.28 -4.55
N MET A 542 39.97 61.60 -5.75
CA MET A 542 41.01 62.60 -6.02
C MET A 542 40.76 63.23 -7.40
N TYR A 543 40.59 64.56 -7.36
CA TYR A 543 40.70 65.59 -8.37
C TYR A 543 40.02 65.44 -9.73
#